data_c9dfb863ea979b88167ea961e93a49ee
#
_entry.id   c9dfb863ea979b88167ea961e93a49ee
#
_cell.length_a   1.000
_cell.length_b   1.000
_cell.length_c   1.000
_cell.angle_alpha   90.00
_cell.angle_beta   90.00
_cell.angle_gamma   90.00
#
_symmetry.space_group_name_H-M   'P 1'
#
loop_
_entity.id
_entity.type
_entity.pdbx_description
1 polymer ?
#
loop_
_entity_poly.entity_id
_entity_poly.type
_entity_poly.pdbx_seq_one_letter_code
_entity_poly.pdbx_strand_id
1 'polypeptide(L)'
;MRSPICYTFIHKNKRKLLSDSYMKIAIVDDDVNDRELLIQLIKASLEHEAYTLDITQFDSGESLLEAFEPEQFDICFLDIYMKEMNGMTVARKLRALDPDLSIVFLTSSKDYVYEGYEIHALRYLLKPPQAEYVQAVLFECLKQSQKNQRRLTVSVGKKIHEIPYRNLLYIMSVGNNIEIHFQDSHLNLSARHTFSKTVAPLLTDERFLTCARGIVVNLSHVKDIQKDGFLMDNGEFVPISRRLYPSVKNTYIDFQFEHILS
;
A
#
# COMPACT_ATOMS: atom_id res chain seq x y z
N MET A 1 14.62 -27.89 19.82
CA MET A 1 14.34 -26.45 19.70
C MET A 1 13.58 -26.22 18.40
N ARG A 2 12.29 -25.99 18.43
CA ARG A 2 11.45 -25.75 17.25
C ARG A 2 11.31 -24.23 17.05
N SER A 3 11.63 -23.78 15.85
CA SER A 3 11.66 -22.40 15.42
C SER A 3 10.29 -21.69 15.56
N PRO A 4 10.22 -20.42 16.01
CA PRO A 4 8.97 -19.69 16.23
C PRO A 4 8.23 -19.27 14.95
N ILE A 5 8.78 -19.55 13.76
CA ILE A 5 8.22 -19.12 12.45
C ILE A 5 6.94 -19.90 12.06
N CYS A 6 6.66 -21.05 12.68
CA CYS A 6 5.53 -21.90 12.29
C CYS A 6 4.17 -21.48 12.89
N TYR A 7 4.14 -20.70 13.96
CA TYR A 7 2.88 -20.32 14.64
C TYR A 7 2.15 -19.14 13.98
N THR A 8 2.89 -18.25 13.33
CA THR A 8 2.31 -17.05 12.69
C THR A 8 1.57 -17.39 11.37
N PHE A 9 1.90 -18.52 10.73
CA PHE A 9 1.32 -18.90 9.43
C PHE A 9 -0.08 -19.55 9.54
N ILE A 10 -0.43 -20.16 10.66
CA ILE A 10 -1.70 -20.89 10.82
C ILE A 10 -2.87 -19.95 11.14
N HIS A 11 -2.63 -18.81 11.80
CA HIS A 11 -3.67 -17.81 12.06
C HIS A 11 -4.00 -16.93 10.85
N LYS A 12 -3.08 -16.73 9.89
CA LYS A 12 -3.32 -15.94 8.66
C LYS A 12 -4.28 -16.62 7.67
N ASN A 13 -4.37 -17.95 7.65
CA ASN A 13 -5.21 -18.67 6.66
C ASN A 13 -6.72 -18.70 7.00
N LYS A 14 -7.13 -18.41 8.24
CA LYS A 14 -8.56 -18.29 8.58
C LYS A 14 -9.17 -16.93 8.17
N ARG A 15 -8.34 -15.89 7.96
CA ARG A 15 -8.78 -14.56 7.50
C ARG A 15 -9.08 -14.48 5.99
N LYS A 16 -8.58 -15.42 5.18
CA LYS A 16 -8.63 -15.36 3.70
C LYS A 16 -10.01 -15.64 3.07
N LEU A 17 -10.99 -16.17 3.82
CA LEU A 17 -12.34 -16.48 3.31
C LEU A 17 -13.38 -15.39 3.60
N LEU A 18 -13.01 -14.31 4.34
CA LEU A 18 -13.90 -13.21 4.72
C LEU A 18 -13.36 -11.82 4.31
N SER A 19 -12.26 -11.75 3.54
CA SER A 19 -11.52 -10.49 3.34
C SER A 19 -12.10 -9.54 2.27
N ASP A 20 -13.04 -9.98 1.45
CA ASP A 20 -13.51 -9.20 0.30
C ASP A 20 -14.62 -8.18 0.64
N SER A 21 -15.00 -8.07 1.92
CA SER A 21 -16.11 -7.21 2.33
C SER A 21 -15.87 -6.47 3.66
N TYR A 22 -14.66 -6.44 4.19
CA TYR A 22 -14.38 -5.86 5.51
C TYR A 22 -13.44 -4.66 5.39
N MET A 23 -13.81 -3.52 5.99
CA MET A 23 -12.97 -2.32 6.08
C MET A 23 -12.79 -1.92 7.54
N LYS A 24 -11.56 -1.89 8.01
CA LYS A 24 -11.19 -1.54 9.38
C LYS A 24 -10.73 -0.10 9.45
N ILE A 25 -11.42 0.69 10.24
CA ILE A 25 -11.28 2.13 10.32
C ILE A 25 -10.90 2.53 11.74
N ALA A 26 -9.80 3.26 11.91
CA ALA A 26 -9.48 3.99 13.13
C ALA A 26 -9.96 5.43 13.00
N ILE A 27 -10.60 5.98 14.04
CA ILE A 27 -10.97 7.38 14.16
C ILE A 27 -10.36 7.92 15.44
N VAL A 28 -9.53 8.96 15.31
CA VAL A 28 -8.76 9.54 16.40
C VAL A 28 -9.03 11.04 16.50
N ASP A 29 -9.70 11.45 17.56
CA ASP A 29 -10.12 12.83 17.78
C ASP A 29 -10.48 12.99 19.26
N ASP A 30 -10.13 14.07 19.92
CA ASP A 30 -10.49 14.28 21.33
C ASP A 30 -11.91 14.81 21.52
N ASP A 31 -12.58 15.30 20.44
CA ASP A 31 -13.99 15.70 20.46
C ASP A 31 -14.90 14.52 20.06
N VAL A 32 -15.77 14.11 20.98
CA VAL A 32 -16.72 13.01 20.74
C VAL A 32 -17.73 13.35 19.63
N ASN A 33 -18.14 14.63 19.51
CA ASN A 33 -19.13 15.03 18.50
C ASN A 33 -18.53 14.92 17.09
N ASP A 34 -17.26 15.28 16.91
CA ASP A 34 -16.54 15.16 15.64
C ASP A 34 -16.40 13.68 15.24
N ARG A 35 -16.06 12.81 16.23
CA ARG A 35 -16.03 11.36 15.97
C ARG A 35 -17.39 10.81 15.55
N GLU A 36 -18.46 11.17 16.26
CA GLU A 36 -19.82 10.71 15.94
C GLU A 36 -20.30 11.21 14.58
N LEU A 37 -20.05 12.46 14.25
CA LEU A 37 -20.36 13.03 12.94
C LEU A 37 -19.64 12.26 11.83
N LEU A 38 -18.34 12.03 11.98
CA LEU A 38 -17.56 11.29 10.99
C LEU A 38 -18.08 9.86 10.81
N ILE A 39 -18.42 9.16 11.89
CA ILE A 39 -18.99 7.81 11.82
C ILE A 39 -20.31 7.80 11.03
N GLN A 40 -21.19 8.78 11.25
CA GLN A 40 -22.42 8.92 10.49
C GLN A 40 -22.15 9.09 8.99
N LEU A 41 -21.20 9.98 8.65
CA LEU A 41 -20.81 10.21 7.26
C LEU A 41 -20.19 8.98 6.60
N ILE A 42 -19.32 8.25 7.30
CA ILE A 42 -18.72 7.00 6.81
C ILE A 42 -19.80 5.95 6.54
N LYS A 43 -20.72 5.73 7.49
CA LYS A 43 -21.82 4.76 7.33
C LYS A 43 -22.73 5.12 6.17
N ALA A 44 -23.12 6.39 6.05
CA ALA A 44 -23.94 6.86 4.94
C ALA A 44 -23.25 6.72 3.58
N SER A 45 -21.96 6.97 3.52
CA SER A 45 -21.16 6.88 2.27
C SER A 45 -21.09 5.47 1.70
N LEU A 46 -21.20 4.44 2.54
CA LEU A 46 -21.06 3.02 2.15
C LEU A 46 -22.36 2.22 2.37
N GLU A 47 -23.49 2.88 2.62
CA GLU A 47 -24.78 2.23 2.91
C GLU A 47 -25.25 1.26 1.80
N HIS A 48 -24.93 1.58 0.53
CA HIS A 48 -25.30 0.78 -0.63
C HIS A 48 -24.19 -0.17 -1.11
N GLU A 49 -23.07 -0.20 -0.40
CA GLU A 49 -21.93 -1.04 -0.75
C GLU A 49 -21.91 -2.30 0.12
N ALA A 50 -21.44 -3.41 -0.44
CA ALA A 50 -21.39 -4.70 0.25
C ALA A 50 -20.18 -4.80 1.23
N TYR A 51 -19.89 -3.72 1.97
CA TYR A 51 -18.79 -3.68 2.94
C TYR A 51 -19.29 -3.75 4.39
N THR A 52 -18.62 -4.58 5.18
CA THR A 52 -18.78 -4.57 6.65
C THR A 52 -17.73 -3.62 7.24
N LEU A 53 -18.20 -2.60 7.97
CA LEU A 53 -17.34 -1.63 8.61
C LEU A 53 -16.99 -2.07 10.04
N ASP A 54 -15.71 -2.08 10.38
CA ASP A 54 -15.19 -2.25 11.73
C ASP A 54 -14.53 -0.94 12.15
N ILE A 55 -15.24 -0.13 12.94
CA ILE A 55 -14.82 1.21 13.32
C ILE A 55 -14.39 1.20 14.78
N THR A 56 -13.11 1.51 15.01
CA THR A 56 -12.55 1.70 16.35
C THR A 56 -12.30 3.19 16.59
N GLN A 57 -12.74 3.70 17.74
CA GLN A 57 -12.57 5.08 18.13
C GLN A 57 -11.47 5.21 19.20
N PHE A 58 -10.70 6.28 19.08
CA PHE A 58 -9.69 6.69 20.03
C PHE A 58 -9.89 8.17 20.37
N ASP A 59 -9.74 8.52 21.62
CA ASP A 59 -9.87 9.89 22.15
C ASP A 59 -8.53 10.65 22.19
N SER A 60 -7.43 9.97 21.85
CA SER A 60 -6.09 10.54 21.86
C SER A 60 -5.15 9.74 20.92
N GLY A 61 -4.06 10.39 20.50
CA GLY A 61 -3.01 9.74 19.75
C GLY A 61 -2.27 8.66 20.52
N GLU A 62 -2.15 8.86 21.84
CA GLU A 62 -1.52 7.92 22.77
C GLU A 62 -2.30 6.62 22.83
N SER A 63 -3.63 6.70 23.03
CA SER A 63 -4.51 5.51 23.11
C SER A 63 -4.49 4.70 21.82
N LEU A 64 -4.42 5.38 20.65
CA LEU A 64 -4.20 4.68 19.38
C LEU A 64 -2.85 3.98 19.35
N LEU A 65 -1.73 4.67 19.66
CA LEU A 65 -0.38 4.12 19.55
C LEU A 65 -0.14 2.95 20.51
N GLU A 66 -0.76 2.95 21.68
CA GLU A 66 -0.69 1.83 22.64
C GLU A 66 -1.42 0.58 22.14
N ALA A 67 -2.51 0.76 21.40
CA ALA A 67 -3.32 -0.34 20.86
C ALA A 67 -2.94 -0.77 19.43
N PHE A 68 -2.06 -0.02 18.75
CA PHE A 68 -1.77 -0.19 17.34
C PHE A 68 -0.88 -1.38 17.05
N GLU A 69 -1.35 -2.23 16.14
CA GLU A 69 -0.55 -3.28 15.52
C GLU A 69 -0.49 -3.05 13.99
N PRO A 70 0.66 -3.32 13.33
CA PRO A 70 0.75 -3.25 11.86
C PRO A 70 -0.34 -4.10 11.17
N GLU A 71 -0.87 -3.61 10.07
CA GLU A 71 -1.96 -4.24 9.29
C GLU A 71 -3.30 -4.36 10.08
N GLN A 72 -3.47 -3.64 11.19
CA GLN A 72 -4.68 -3.66 12.00
C GLN A 72 -5.81 -2.87 11.35
N PHE A 73 -5.51 -1.73 10.75
CA PHE A 73 -6.46 -0.82 10.11
C PHE A 73 -6.15 -0.65 8.63
N ASP A 74 -7.18 -0.43 7.81
CA ASP A 74 -7.04 -0.05 6.39
C ASP A 74 -6.90 1.47 6.24
N ILE A 75 -7.58 2.22 7.12
CA ILE A 75 -7.59 3.69 7.12
C ILE A 75 -7.64 4.22 8.54
N CYS A 76 -6.91 5.30 8.78
CA CYS A 76 -6.92 6.06 10.02
C CYS A 76 -7.31 7.52 9.73
N PHE A 77 -8.47 7.94 10.24
CA PHE A 77 -8.84 9.35 10.31
C PHE A 77 -8.28 9.95 11.59
N LEU A 78 -7.47 10.98 11.46
CA LEU A 78 -6.65 11.51 12.55
C LEU A 78 -6.79 13.03 12.65
N ASP A 79 -7.30 13.51 13.78
CA ASP A 79 -7.26 14.95 14.05
C ASP A 79 -5.82 15.41 14.28
N ILE A 80 -5.49 16.57 13.74
CA ILE A 80 -4.19 17.22 13.96
C ILE A 80 -4.13 17.90 15.32
N TYR A 81 -5.21 18.55 15.72
CA TYR A 81 -5.24 19.40 16.91
C TYR A 81 -5.84 18.69 18.13
N MET A 82 -5.11 17.75 18.70
CA MET A 82 -5.45 17.09 19.94
C MET A 82 -4.66 17.67 21.12
N LYS A 83 -5.19 17.51 22.36
CA LYS A 83 -4.66 18.16 23.58
C LYS A 83 -3.24 17.74 23.94
N GLU A 84 -2.91 16.46 23.85
CA GLU A 84 -1.64 15.93 24.33
C GLU A 84 -0.64 15.76 23.19
N MET A 85 -0.84 14.79 22.31
CA MET A 85 0.03 14.56 21.18
C MET A 85 -0.60 15.08 19.88
N ASN A 86 0.12 15.94 19.17
CA ASN A 86 -0.29 16.42 17.86
C ASN A 86 -0.39 15.27 16.85
N GLY A 87 -1.48 15.25 16.05
CA GLY A 87 -1.76 14.21 15.08
C GLY A 87 -0.65 13.99 14.05
N MET A 88 0.13 15.03 13.70
CA MET A 88 1.29 14.89 12.81
C MET A 88 2.37 14.00 13.44
N THR A 89 2.58 14.10 14.75
CA THR A 89 3.53 13.25 15.48
C THR A 89 3.04 11.80 15.53
N VAL A 90 1.74 11.61 15.74
CA VAL A 90 1.11 10.28 15.70
C VAL A 90 1.28 9.67 14.31
N ALA A 91 0.97 10.41 13.26
CA ALA A 91 1.07 9.95 11.88
C ALA A 91 2.49 9.52 11.49
N ARG A 92 3.53 10.27 11.90
CA ARG A 92 4.94 9.86 11.67
C ARG A 92 5.27 8.52 12.34
N LYS A 93 4.78 8.29 13.57
CA LYS A 93 4.97 7.01 14.26
C LYS A 93 4.19 5.87 13.58
N LEU A 94 2.95 6.11 13.19
CA LEU A 94 2.15 5.13 12.45
C LEU A 94 2.81 4.75 11.12
N ARG A 95 3.31 5.73 10.35
CA ARG A 95 3.98 5.51 9.08
C ARG A 95 5.26 4.67 9.23
N ALA A 96 6.00 4.83 10.34
CA ALA A 96 7.18 4.02 10.64
C ALA A 96 6.81 2.57 11.03
N LEU A 97 5.62 2.35 11.61
CA LEU A 97 5.13 1.03 12.00
C LEU A 97 4.40 0.32 10.84
N ASP A 98 3.64 1.06 10.06
CA ASP A 98 2.85 0.55 8.93
C ASP A 98 2.91 1.53 7.75
N PRO A 99 3.79 1.25 6.78
CA PRO A 99 3.92 2.06 5.57
C PRO A 99 2.69 2.06 4.66
N ASP A 100 1.83 1.03 4.75
CA ASP A 100 0.68 0.85 3.87
C ASP A 100 -0.62 1.43 4.45
N LEU A 101 -0.63 1.86 5.71
CA LEU A 101 -1.82 2.44 6.36
C LEU A 101 -2.24 3.73 5.62
N SER A 102 -3.49 3.79 5.20
CA SER A 102 -4.06 5.03 4.66
C SER A 102 -4.32 6.02 5.80
N ILE A 103 -3.63 7.16 5.82
CA ILE A 103 -3.81 8.20 6.83
C ILE A 103 -4.55 9.39 6.20
N VAL A 104 -5.64 9.80 6.84
CA VAL A 104 -6.45 10.95 6.46
C VAL A 104 -6.49 11.92 7.62
N PHE A 105 -6.01 13.13 7.40
CA PHE A 105 -6.09 14.15 8.43
C PHE A 105 -7.45 14.87 8.41
N LEU A 106 -8.00 15.05 9.61
CA LEU A 106 -9.10 15.96 9.88
C LEU A 106 -8.53 17.17 10.61
N THR A 107 -8.86 18.39 10.18
CA THR A 107 -8.26 19.58 10.77
C THR A 107 -9.17 20.78 10.64
N SER A 108 -9.12 21.67 11.64
CA SER A 108 -9.77 22.99 11.59
C SER A 108 -8.96 24.05 10.85
N SER A 109 -7.68 23.79 10.51
CA SER A 109 -6.78 24.72 9.80
C SER A 109 -6.07 24.08 8.62
N LYS A 110 -5.66 24.91 7.65
CA LYS A 110 -4.84 24.49 6.50
C LYS A 110 -3.33 24.57 6.73
N ASP A 111 -2.89 24.93 7.93
CA ASP A 111 -1.49 25.27 8.22
C ASP A 111 -0.52 24.09 8.03
N TYR A 112 -1.00 22.86 8.21
CA TYR A 112 -0.19 21.63 8.13
C TYR A 112 -0.23 20.91 6.78
N VAL A 113 -0.84 21.47 5.76
CA VAL A 113 -0.95 20.82 4.44
C VAL A 113 0.42 20.50 3.86
N TYR A 114 1.41 21.37 4.04
CA TYR A 114 2.78 21.14 3.53
C TYR A 114 3.52 20.01 4.27
N GLU A 115 3.36 19.91 5.60
CA GLU A 115 4.01 18.85 6.37
C GLU A 115 3.43 17.45 6.08
N GLY A 116 2.19 17.38 5.65
CA GLY A 116 1.54 16.13 5.32
C GLY A 116 2.07 15.44 4.06
N TYR A 117 2.69 16.18 3.16
CA TYR A 117 3.39 15.57 2.03
C TYR A 117 4.55 14.67 2.48
N GLU A 118 5.25 15.04 3.56
CA GLU A 118 6.34 14.22 4.10
C GLU A 118 5.86 12.90 4.71
N ILE A 119 4.59 12.86 5.16
CA ILE A 119 3.98 11.68 5.80
C ILE A 119 3.28 10.78 4.78
N HIS A 120 3.16 11.21 3.51
CA HIS A 120 2.36 10.54 2.50
C HIS A 120 0.92 10.26 3.00
N ALA A 121 0.28 11.31 3.53
CA ALA A 121 -1.13 11.25 3.91
C ALA A 121 -2.01 11.13 2.67
N LEU A 122 -3.04 10.28 2.73
CA LEU A 122 -3.95 10.07 1.62
C LEU A 122 -4.71 11.36 1.28
N ARG A 123 -5.21 12.07 2.31
CA ARG A 123 -5.97 13.33 2.15
C ARG A 123 -5.96 14.17 3.41
N TYR A 124 -6.30 15.46 3.21
CA TYR A 124 -6.65 16.42 4.24
C TYR A 124 -8.11 16.82 4.10
N LEU A 125 -8.89 16.65 5.16
CA LEU A 125 -10.28 17.08 5.22
C LEU A 125 -10.43 18.19 6.26
N LEU A 126 -11.09 19.30 5.88
CA LEU A 126 -11.41 20.36 6.82
C LEU A 126 -12.63 19.99 7.65
N LYS A 127 -12.60 20.30 8.95
CA LYS A 127 -13.74 20.17 9.85
C LYS A 127 -14.75 21.32 9.65
N PRO A 128 -16.05 21.07 9.65
CA PRO A 128 -16.68 19.75 9.61
C PRO A 128 -16.52 19.12 8.21
N PRO A 129 -16.19 17.80 8.12
CA PRO A 129 -15.98 17.18 6.83
C PRO A 129 -17.29 17.08 6.03
N GLN A 130 -17.19 17.31 4.71
CA GLN A 130 -18.33 17.15 3.80
C GLN A 130 -18.46 15.68 3.37
N ALA A 131 -19.71 15.20 3.20
CA ALA A 131 -20.00 13.81 2.87
C ALA A 131 -19.30 13.32 1.60
N GLU A 132 -19.27 14.18 0.57
CA GLU A 132 -18.67 13.88 -0.73
C GLU A 132 -17.16 13.62 -0.63
N TYR A 133 -16.46 14.38 0.22
CA TYR A 133 -15.02 14.19 0.44
C TYR A 133 -14.73 12.95 1.27
N VAL A 134 -15.56 12.66 2.29
CA VAL A 134 -15.44 11.41 3.07
C VAL A 134 -15.64 10.21 2.15
N GLN A 135 -16.67 10.25 1.31
CA GLN A 135 -16.96 9.19 0.35
C GLN A 135 -15.80 8.98 -0.64
N ALA A 136 -15.27 10.08 -1.23
CA ALA A 136 -14.14 10.00 -2.16
C ALA A 136 -12.92 9.35 -1.54
N VAL A 137 -12.58 9.73 -0.29
CA VAL A 137 -11.46 9.16 0.47
C VAL A 137 -11.66 7.67 0.74
N LEU A 138 -12.86 7.26 1.14
CA LEU A 138 -13.16 5.85 1.39
C LEU A 138 -12.99 5.01 0.11
N PHE A 139 -13.51 5.48 -1.03
CA PHE A 139 -13.33 4.78 -2.31
C PHE A 139 -11.87 4.74 -2.77
N GLU A 140 -11.12 5.79 -2.53
CA GLU A 140 -9.67 5.81 -2.82
C GLU A 140 -8.92 4.79 -1.96
N CYS A 141 -9.21 4.74 -0.65
CA CYS A 141 -8.66 3.76 0.25
C CYS A 141 -9.01 2.32 -0.16
N LEU A 142 -10.27 2.05 -0.52
CA LEU A 142 -10.70 0.74 -1.01
C LEU A 142 -9.94 0.33 -2.28
N LYS A 143 -9.74 1.25 -3.21
CA LYS A 143 -8.97 1.02 -4.43
C LYS A 143 -7.50 0.69 -4.11
N GLN A 144 -6.89 1.39 -3.16
CA GLN A 144 -5.52 1.13 -2.72
C GLN A 144 -5.41 -0.21 -1.98
N SER A 145 -6.35 -0.52 -1.07
CA SER A 145 -6.39 -1.80 -0.36
C SER A 145 -6.49 -2.98 -1.33
N GLN A 146 -7.36 -2.89 -2.35
CA GLN A 146 -7.45 -3.90 -3.41
C GLN A 146 -6.13 -4.06 -4.19
N LYS A 147 -5.43 -2.95 -4.49
CA LYS A 147 -4.12 -2.99 -5.14
C LYS A 147 -3.07 -3.65 -4.23
N ASN A 148 -3.09 -3.39 -2.93
CA ASN A 148 -2.14 -3.93 -1.96
C ASN A 148 -2.38 -5.42 -1.68
N GLN A 149 -3.60 -5.91 -1.85
CA GLN A 149 -3.96 -7.33 -1.72
C GLN A 149 -3.53 -8.18 -2.92
N ARG A 150 -3.17 -7.58 -4.07
CA ARG A 150 -2.74 -8.34 -5.25
C ARG A 150 -1.50 -9.17 -4.96
N ARG A 151 -1.56 -10.44 -5.36
CA ARG A 151 -0.48 -11.41 -5.13
C ARG A 151 -0.15 -12.16 -6.42
N LEU A 152 1.13 -12.40 -6.64
CA LEU A 152 1.62 -13.32 -7.65
C LEU A 152 1.65 -14.73 -7.05
N THR A 153 0.90 -15.65 -7.64
CA THR A 153 0.92 -17.05 -7.25
C THR A 153 1.87 -17.82 -8.16
N VAL A 154 2.91 -18.39 -7.57
CA VAL A 154 3.89 -19.23 -8.30
C VAL A 154 4.11 -20.55 -7.57
N SER A 155 4.44 -21.59 -8.31
CA SER A 155 4.75 -22.91 -7.74
C SER A 155 6.25 -23.20 -7.84
N VAL A 156 6.88 -23.58 -6.72
CA VAL A 156 8.27 -24.05 -6.67
C VAL A 156 8.26 -25.48 -6.16
N GLY A 157 8.49 -26.42 -7.05
CA GLY A 157 8.31 -27.84 -6.73
C GLY A 157 6.85 -28.16 -6.41
N LYS A 158 6.58 -28.58 -5.16
CA LYS A 158 5.22 -28.85 -4.65
C LYS A 158 4.64 -27.73 -3.78
N LYS A 159 5.38 -26.65 -3.56
CA LYS A 159 4.96 -25.53 -2.72
C LYS A 159 4.39 -24.41 -3.58
N ILE A 160 3.27 -23.85 -3.15
CA ILE A 160 2.67 -22.64 -3.72
C ILE A 160 3.17 -21.46 -2.90
N HIS A 161 3.68 -20.43 -3.59
CA HIS A 161 4.09 -19.17 -3.02
C HIS A 161 3.12 -18.09 -3.48
N GLU A 162 2.55 -17.38 -2.54
CA GLU A 162 1.72 -16.20 -2.78
C GLU A 162 2.53 -14.96 -2.40
N ILE A 163 2.99 -14.23 -3.39
CA ILE A 163 3.92 -13.13 -3.26
C ILE A 163 3.14 -11.83 -3.43
N PRO A 164 3.02 -10.98 -2.39
CA PRO A 164 2.40 -9.66 -2.53
C PRO A 164 3.13 -8.85 -3.60
N TYR A 165 2.37 -8.16 -4.46
CA TYR A 165 2.97 -7.31 -5.52
C TYR A 165 3.88 -6.23 -4.95
N ARG A 166 3.54 -5.69 -3.78
CA ARG A 166 4.36 -4.70 -3.08
C ARG A 166 5.76 -5.17 -2.66
N ASN A 167 5.98 -6.49 -2.58
CA ASN A 167 7.28 -7.05 -2.21
C ASN A 167 8.16 -7.38 -3.42
N LEU A 168 7.60 -7.27 -4.64
CA LEU A 168 8.31 -7.58 -5.88
C LEU A 168 9.05 -6.33 -6.38
N LEU A 169 10.37 -6.41 -6.50
CA LEU A 169 11.16 -5.36 -7.11
C LEU A 169 11.15 -5.50 -8.63
N TYR A 170 11.56 -6.67 -9.11
CA TYR A 170 11.53 -6.99 -10.53
C TYR A 170 11.57 -8.50 -10.76
N ILE A 171 11.22 -8.92 -11.96
CA ILE A 171 11.30 -10.30 -12.41
C ILE A 171 12.12 -10.34 -13.68
N MET A 172 13.07 -11.28 -13.77
CA MET A 172 13.90 -11.45 -14.95
C MET A 172 14.02 -12.89 -15.40
N SER A 173 14.22 -13.07 -16.70
CA SER A 173 14.54 -14.36 -17.30
C SER A 173 16.06 -14.51 -17.40
N VAL A 174 16.60 -15.53 -16.75
CA VAL A 174 18.05 -15.84 -16.74
C VAL A 174 18.24 -17.23 -17.29
N GLY A 175 18.70 -17.32 -18.54
CA GLY A 175 18.78 -18.61 -19.24
C GLY A 175 17.41 -19.27 -19.34
N ASN A 176 17.27 -20.47 -18.74
CA ASN A 176 16.02 -21.22 -18.70
C ASN A 176 15.22 -21.01 -17.40
N ASN A 177 15.68 -20.15 -16.51
CA ASN A 177 15.04 -19.88 -15.22
C ASN A 177 14.39 -18.50 -15.22
N ILE A 178 13.49 -18.29 -14.26
CA ILE A 178 12.91 -16.99 -13.94
C ILE A 178 13.32 -16.64 -12.52
N GLU A 179 13.90 -15.48 -12.34
CA GLU A 179 14.27 -14.94 -11.05
C GLU A 179 13.28 -13.86 -10.65
N ILE A 180 12.74 -13.98 -9.43
CA ILE A 180 11.85 -12.98 -8.79
C ILE A 180 12.66 -12.33 -7.69
N HIS A 181 12.91 -11.03 -7.81
CA HIS A 181 13.75 -10.27 -6.89
C HIS A 181 12.93 -9.51 -5.87
N PHE A 182 13.38 -9.56 -4.62
CA PHE A 182 12.85 -8.87 -3.45
C PHE A 182 13.92 -7.95 -2.87
N GLN A 183 13.61 -7.25 -1.78
CA GLN A 183 14.54 -6.31 -1.14
C GLN A 183 15.90 -6.97 -0.79
N ASP A 184 15.89 -8.14 -0.15
CA ASP A 184 17.10 -8.78 0.40
C ASP A 184 17.32 -10.20 -0.14
N SER A 185 16.56 -10.63 -1.14
CA SER A 185 16.60 -12.01 -1.63
C SER A 185 16.01 -12.16 -3.02
N HIS A 186 16.15 -13.34 -3.61
CA HIS A 186 15.44 -13.70 -4.83
C HIS A 186 14.91 -15.14 -4.77
N LEU A 187 13.88 -15.42 -5.57
CA LEU A 187 13.28 -16.73 -5.74
C LEU A 187 13.50 -17.21 -7.17
N ASN A 188 14.08 -18.40 -7.32
CA ASN A 188 14.28 -19.04 -8.63
C ASN A 188 13.11 -19.95 -8.99
N LEU A 189 12.48 -19.71 -10.13
CA LEU A 189 11.51 -20.60 -10.75
C LEU A 189 12.22 -21.46 -11.81
N SER A 190 11.98 -22.77 -11.75
CA SER A 190 12.57 -23.72 -12.72
C SER A 190 11.97 -23.58 -14.12
N ALA A 191 12.59 -24.17 -15.13
CA ALA A 191 12.24 -24.21 -16.55
C ALA A 191 10.80 -24.63 -16.90
N ARG A 192 10.00 -25.09 -15.92
CA ARG A 192 8.57 -25.40 -16.12
C ARG A 192 7.69 -24.16 -16.21
N HIS A 193 8.20 -22.99 -15.81
CA HIS A 193 7.51 -21.73 -15.87
C HIS A 193 7.87 -20.97 -17.14
N THR A 194 6.86 -20.49 -17.85
CA THR A 194 7.08 -19.62 -19.00
C THR A 194 7.04 -18.17 -18.53
N PHE A 195 8.10 -17.39 -18.83
CA PHE A 195 8.20 -15.99 -18.40
C PHE A 195 6.93 -15.18 -18.69
N SER A 196 6.44 -15.24 -19.95
CA SER A 196 5.23 -14.51 -20.35
C SER A 196 3.99 -14.85 -19.53
N LYS A 197 3.80 -16.15 -19.17
CA LYS A 197 2.67 -16.56 -18.33
C LYS A 197 2.84 -16.09 -16.88
N THR A 198 4.08 -16.10 -16.36
CA THR A 198 4.38 -15.68 -14.99
C THR A 198 4.13 -14.19 -14.83
N VAL A 199 4.52 -13.36 -15.80
CA VAL A 199 4.40 -11.90 -15.69
C VAL A 199 3.04 -11.36 -16.18
N ALA A 200 2.25 -12.14 -16.91
CA ALA A 200 0.96 -11.69 -17.45
C ALA A 200 0.03 -11.07 -16.40
N PRO A 201 -0.13 -11.64 -15.19
CA PRO A 201 -0.94 -11.02 -14.13
C PRO A 201 -0.37 -9.68 -13.65
N LEU A 202 0.96 -9.53 -13.61
CA LEU A 202 1.64 -8.31 -13.18
C LEU A 202 1.39 -7.18 -14.17
N LEU A 203 1.46 -7.46 -15.46
CA LEU A 203 1.29 -6.45 -16.52
C LEU A 203 -0.15 -5.91 -16.64
N THR A 204 -1.09 -6.42 -15.87
CA THR A 204 -2.42 -5.80 -15.69
C THR A 204 -2.45 -4.74 -14.59
N ASP A 205 -1.35 -4.52 -13.90
CA ASP A 205 -1.19 -3.56 -12.82
C ASP A 205 -0.20 -2.48 -13.25
N GLU A 206 -0.59 -1.22 -13.11
CA GLU A 206 0.18 -0.04 -13.55
C GLU A 206 1.58 0.08 -12.92
N ARG A 207 1.80 -0.58 -11.77
CA ARG A 207 3.11 -0.64 -11.12
C ARG A 207 4.14 -1.41 -11.93
N PHE A 208 3.73 -2.32 -12.81
CA PHE A 208 4.64 -3.23 -13.49
C PHE A 208 4.82 -2.88 -14.96
N LEU A 209 6.07 -2.75 -15.37
CA LEU A 209 6.46 -2.35 -16.71
C LEU A 209 7.52 -3.30 -17.28
N THR A 210 7.36 -3.70 -18.55
CA THR A 210 8.42 -4.38 -19.30
C THR A 210 9.48 -3.37 -19.73
N CYS A 211 10.68 -3.41 -19.15
CA CYS A 211 11.77 -2.50 -19.46
C CYS A 211 12.82 -3.06 -20.43
N ALA A 212 12.91 -4.40 -20.52
CA ALA A 212 13.74 -5.11 -21.49
C ALA A 212 13.14 -6.47 -21.83
N ARG A 213 13.67 -7.14 -22.86
CA ARG A 213 13.26 -8.52 -23.18
C ARG A 213 13.54 -9.44 -21.97
N GLY A 214 12.48 -10.02 -21.43
CA GLY A 214 12.58 -10.91 -20.28
C GLY A 214 12.81 -10.17 -18.95
N ILE A 215 12.49 -8.88 -18.84
CA ILE A 215 12.56 -8.12 -17.60
C ILE A 215 11.28 -7.29 -17.41
N VAL A 216 10.63 -7.50 -16.26
CA VAL A 216 9.50 -6.69 -15.78
C VAL A 216 9.89 -6.09 -14.44
N VAL A 217 9.76 -4.78 -14.32
CA VAL A 217 10.12 -4.00 -13.13
C VAL A 217 8.87 -3.48 -12.44
N ASN A 218 8.91 -3.37 -11.12
CA ASN A 218 7.90 -2.66 -10.33
C ASN A 218 8.34 -1.21 -10.13
N LEU A 219 7.61 -0.28 -10.71
CA LEU A 219 7.91 1.16 -10.69
C LEU A 219 7.85 1.76 -9.30
N SER A 220 7.07 1.15 -8.37
CA SER A 220 7.01 1.60 -6.96
C SER A 220 8.33 1.41 -6.20
N HIS A 221 9.23 0.56 -6.71
CA HIS A 221 10.55 0.29 -6.13
C HIS A 221 11.71 0.89 -6.94
N VAL A 222 11.40 1.78 -7.87
CA VAL A 222 12.43 2.49 -8.63
C VAL A 222 12.84 3.75 -7.87
N LYS A 223 14.08 3.78 -7.43
CA LYS A 223 14.68 4.94 -6.76
C LYS A 223 15.04 6.04 -7.76
N ASP A 224 15.56 5.68 -8.93
CA ASP A 224 16.00 6.64 -9.95
C ASP A 224 16.05 5.99 -11.34
N ILE A 225 15.87 6.81 -12.39
CA ILE A 225 16.06 6.40 -13.78
C ILE A 225 17.39 6.95 -14.31
N GLN A 226 18.30 6.07 -14.66
CA GLN A 226 19.60 6.38 -15.22
C GLN A 226 19.61 6.20 -16.74
N LYS A 227 20.72 6.57 -17.40
CA LYS A 227 20.86 6.56 -18.86
C LYS A 227 20.55 5.21 -19.51
N ASP A 228 20.89 4.10 -18.82
CA ASP A 228 20.78 2.74 -19.38
C ASP A 228 19.86 1.80 -18.58
N GLY A 229 19.21 2.30 -17.50
CA GLY A 229 18.38 1.45 -16.65
C GLY A 229 17.79 2.15 -15.44
N PHE A 230 17.16 1.36 -14.60
CA PHE A 230 16.62 1.77 -13.32
C PHE A 230 17.57 1.41 -12.18
N LEU A 231 17.75 2.33 -11.23
CA LEU A 231 18.30 2.04 -9.93
C LEU A 231 17.14 1.70 -9.00
N MET A 232 17.16 0.50 -8.41
CA MET A 232 16.13 0.02 -7.50
C MET A 232 16.41 0.48 -6.05
N ASP A 233 15.39 0.39 -5.18
CA ASP A 233 15.50 0.77 -3.75
C ASP A 233 16.58 -0.01 -3.00
N ASN A 234 16.79 -1.28 -3.38
CA ASN A 234 17.84 -2.13 -2.81
C ASN A 234 19.24 -1.86 -3.37
N GLY A 235 19.38 -0.89 -4.29
CA GLY A 235 20.64 -0.53 -4.93
C GLY A 235 20.99 -1.37 -6.15
N GLU A 236 20.20 -2.34 -6.54
CA GLU A 236 20.41 -3.12 -7.77
C GLU A 236 20.10 -2.29 -9.01
N PHE A 237 20.82 -2.59 -10.10
CA PHE A 237 20.63 -1.93 -11.38
C PHE A 237 19.87 -2.84 -12.36
N VAL A 238 18.73 -2.38 -12.87
CA VAL A 238 17.89 -3.10 -13.82
C VAL A 238 18.00 -2.45 -15.21
N PRO A 239 18.56 -3.10 -16.23
CA PRO A 239 18.80 -2.50 -17.52
C PRO A 239 17.51 -2.25 -18.30
N ILE A 240 17.46 -1.12 -19.02
CA ILE A 240 16.40 -0.80 -19.98
C ILE A 240 16.94 -1.01 -21.39
N SER A 241 16.21 -1.74 -22.25
CA SER A 241 16.63 -1.89 -23.65
C SER A 241 16.59 -0.54 -24.38
N ARG A 242 17.61 -0.24 -25.19
CA ARG A 242 17.72 1.05 -25.92
C ARG A 242 16.47 1.41 -26.71
N ARG A 243 15.83 0.41 -27.31
CA ARG A 243 14.61 0.61 -28.12
C ARG A 243 13.42 1.02 -27.25
N LEU A 244 13.32 0.51 -26.02
CA LEU A 244 12.19 0.78 -25.11
C LEU A 244 12.44 2.02 -24.23
N TYR A 245 13.67 2.50 -24.14
CA TYR A 245 14.03 3.57 -23.23
C TYR A 245 13.11 4.81 -23.29
N PRO A 246 12.77 5.36 -24.48
CA PRO A 246 11.91 6.55 -24.54
C PRO A 246 10.51 6.28 -23.95
N SER A 247 9.87 5.16 -24.31
CA SER A 247 8.55 4.81 -23.81
C SER A 247 8.57 4.46 -22.34
N VAL A 248 9.56 3.70 -21.88
CA VAL A 248 9.76 3.33 -20.49
C VAL A 248 9.95 4.56 -19.60
N LYS A 249 10.79 5.51 -20.05
CA LYS A 249 11.01 6.77 -19.34
C LYS A 249 9.72 7.59 -19.21
N ASN A 250 8.95 7.72 -20.29
CA ASN A 250 7.68 8.45 -20.22
C ASN A 250 6.69 7.79 -19.26
N THR A 251 6.49 6.47 -19.36
CA THR A 251 5.61 5.73 -18.45
C THR A 251 6.06 5.87 -16.99
N TYR A 252 7.37 5.84 -16.72
CA TYR A 252 7.88 6.05 -15.37
C TYR A 252 7.58 7.46 -14.84
N ILE A 253 7.79 8.48 -15.69
CA ILE A 253 7.48 9.86 -15.32
C ILE A 253 5.98 10.03 -15.04
N ASP A 254 5.11 9.51 -15.91
CA ASP A 254 3.66 9.56 -15.74
C ASP A 254 3.25 8.86 -14.41
N PHE A 255 3.81 7.66 -14.16
CA PHE A 255 3.60 6.93 -12.91
C PHE A 255 4.01 7.74 -11.67
N GLN A 256 5.17 8.42 -11.71
CA GLN A 256 5.63 9.28 -10.61
C GLN A 256 4.67 10.47 -10.40
N PHE A 257 4.23 11.12 -11.46
CA PHE A 257 3.30 12.25 -11.34
C PHE A 257 1.95 11.82 -10.75
N GLU A 258 1.41 10.69 -11.15
CA GLU A 258 0.16 10.17 -10.59
C GLU A 258 0.27 9.83 -9.10
N HIS A 259 1.46 9.40 -8.63
CA HIS A 259 1.68 9.01 -7.23
C HIS A 259 2.26 10.12 -6.35
N ILE A 260 2.72 11.25 -6.92
CA ILE A 260 3.09 12.46 -6.18
C ILE A 260 1.86 13.35 -5.95
N LEU A 261 0.87 13.31 -6.85
CA LEU A 261 -0.34 14.14 -6.80
C LEU A 261 -1.52 13.43 -6.12
N SER A 262 -1.43 12.15 -5.83
CA SER A 262 -2.37 11.38 -5.03
C SER A 262 -1.86 11.29 -3.60
#